data_03dd2ed0d3d000d2a3e7d319ce37adb1
#
_entry.id   03dd2ed0d3d000d2a3e7d319ce37adb1
#
_cell.length_a   1.000
_cell.length_b   1.000
_cell.length_c   1.000
_cell.angle_alpha   90.00
_cell.angle_beta   90.00
_cell.angle_gamma   90.00
#
_symmetry.space_group_name_H-M   'P 1'
#
loop_
_entity.id
_entity.type
_entity.pdbx_description
1 polymer ?
#
loop_
_entity_poly.entity_id
_entity_poly.type
_entity_poly.pdbx_seq_one_letter_code
_entity_poly.pdbx_strand_id
1 'polypeptide(L)'
;EYEHMPAVRQEDETFTRQLEEVNYMAAQIKSLIQRFQLVRTDETVTFEELLVRVGEGQTPYADRQKMIIDALKRRETMGSQFFPDFSFALLHARTAGVARPVFTVFKPETGKQFLSPDMKGIRAAIIMLMPEEEHVNENASMLGYLSQKLVEEDEFLNTIMTGEEEDIRGLLSRYLKKYFNRYLDKI
;
A
#
# COMPACT_ATOMS: atom_id res chain seq x y z
N GLU A 1 -14.11 -33.02 24.66
CA GLU A 1 -15.22 -33.15 23.66
C GLU A 1 -14.76 -32.95 22.20
N TYR A 2 -13.55 -32.41 21.96
CA TYR A 2 -13.03 -32.24 20.60
C TYR A 2 -12.27 -33.43 20.04
N GLU A 3 -11.96 -34.42 20.86
CA GLU A 3 -11.13 -35.59 20.45
C GLU A 3 -11.82 -36.58 19.53
N HIS A 4 -13.11 -36.42 19.25
CA HIS A 4 -13.89 -37.38 18.48
C HIS A 4 -14.64 -36.81 17.27
N MET A 5 -14.19 -35.67 16.73
CA MET A 5 -14.76 -35.19 15.46
C MET A 5 -14.32 -36.11 14.32
N PRO A 6 -15.26 -36.58 13.49
CA PRO A 6 -14.90 -37.35 12.31
C PRO A 6 -13.93 -36.61 11.42
N ALA A 7 -12.94 -37.29 10.86
CA ALA A 7 -11.93 -36.70 9.96
C ALA A 7 -12.55 -35.85 8.84
N VAL A 8 -13.70 -36.27 8.32
CA VAL A 8 -14.47 -35.57 7.28
C VAL A 8 -14.90 -34.16 7.74
N ARG A 9 -15.31 -33.98 9.00
CA ARG A 9 -15.68 -32.67 9.52
C ARG A 9 -14.48 -31.72 9.65
N GLN A 10 -13.32 -32.25 10.02
CA GLN A 10 -12.08 -31.45 10.10
C GLN A 10 -11.62 -30.98 8.72
N GLU A 11 -11.74 -31.86 7.71
CA GLU A 11 -11.45 -31.50 6.32
C GLU A 11 -12.39 -30.43 5.81
N ASP A 12 -13.69 -30.53 6.08
CA ASP A 12 -14.69 -29.54 5.68
C ASP A 12 -14.43 -28.17 6.35
N GLU A 13 -14.10 -28.13 7.63
CA GLU A 13 -13.78 -26.91 8.36
C GLU A 13 -12.50 -26.26 7.84
N THR A 14 -11.48 -27.08 7.53
CA THR A 14 -10.22 -26.58 6.96
C THR A 14 -10.45 -25.98 5.58
N PHE A 15 -11.22 -26.66 4.74
CA PHE A 15 -11.57 -26.18 3.40
C PHE A 15 -12.37 -24.89 3.46
N THR A 16 -13.36 -24.80 4.35
CA THR A 16 -14.16 -23.58 4.56
C THR A 16 -13.27 -22.41 4.97
N ARG A 17 -12.31 -22.63 5.87
CA ARG A 17 -11.35 -21.62 6.30
C ARG A 17 -10.48 -21.16 5.15
N GLN A 18 -9.99 -22.09 4.33
CA GLN A 18 -9.20 -21.74 3.13
C GLN A 18 -9.99 -20.89 2.16
N LEU A 19 -11.27 -21.20 1.93
CA LEU A 19 -12.15 -20.38 1.09
C LEU A 19 -12.33 -18.97 1.64
N GLU A 20 -12.50 -18.82 2.96
CA GLU A 20 -12.61 -17.53 3.62
C GLU A 20 -11.34 -16.69 3.45
N GLU A 21 -10.17 -17.31 3.61
CA GLU A 21 -8.87 -16.68 3.43
C GLU A 21 -8.67 -16.21 1.98
N VAL A 22 -9.01 -17.05 1.00
CA VAL A 22 -8.95 -16.71 -0.42
C VAL A 22 -9.88 -15.55 -0.75
N ASN A 23 -11.11 -15.60 -0.25
CA ASN A 23 -12.09 -14.53 -0.46
C ASN A 23 -11.62 -13.21 0.16
N TYR A 24 -11.06 -13.26 1.37
CA TYR A 24 -10.50 -12.10 2.02
C TYR A 24 -9.37 -11.49 1.17
N MET A 25 -8.39 -12.29 0.77
CA MET A 25 -7.24 -11.81 -0.02
C MET A 25 -7.69 -11.24 -1.37
N ALA A 26 -8.61 -11.92 -2.06
CA ALA A 26 -9.17 -11.44 -3.31
C ALA A 26 -9.84 -10.07 -3.16
N ALA A 27 -10.62 -9.88 -2.08
CA ALA A 27 -11.28 -8.61 -1.79
C ALA A 27 -10.28 -7.49 -1.51
N GLN A 28 -9.18 -7.76 -0.78
CA GLN A 28 -8.14 -6.79 -0.50
C GLN A 28 -7.39 -6.36 -1.76
N ILE A 29 -7.02 -7.32 -2.60
CA ILE A 29 -6.35 -7.05 -3.88
C ILE A 29 -7.25 -6.22 -4.78
N LYS A 30 -8.51 -6.60 -4.93
CA LYS A 30 -9.48 -5.86 -5.73
C LYS A 30 -9.64 -4.42 -5.25
N SER A 31 -9.79 -4.24 -3.94
CA SER A 31 -9.90 -2.91 -3.33
C SER A 31 -8.66 -2.05 -3.59
N LEU A 32 -7.47 -2.62 -3.41
CA LEU A 32 -6.22 -1.89 -3.61
C LEU A 32 -6.06 -1.41 -5.05
N ILE A 33 -6.37 -2.27 -6.04
CA ILE A 33 -6.30 -1.93 -7.46
C ILE A 33 -7.33 -0.87 -7.82
N GLN A 34 -8.59 -1.04 -7.39
CA GLN A 34 -9.68 -0.12 -7.73
C GLN A 34 -9.52 1.25 -7.08
N ARG A 35 -8.96 1.29 -5.87
CA ARG A 35 -8.78 2.52 -5.10
C ARG A 35 -7.44 3.21 -5.36
N PHE A 36 -6.56 2.59 -6.14
CA PHE A 36 -5.29 3.22 -6.50
C PHE A 36 -5.54 4.59 -7.13
N GLN A 37 -4.77 5.58 -6.71
CA GLN A 37 -4.80 6.93 -7.26
C GLN A 37 -3.39 7.46 -7.50
N LEU A 38 -3.23 8.14 -8.62
CA LEU A 38 -2.10 9.01 -8.87
C LEU A 38 -2.54 10.44 -8.60
N VAL A 39 -2.00 11.05 -7.56
CA VAL A 39 -2.38 12.39 -7.13
C VAL A 39 -1.28 13.39 -7.55
N ARG A 40 -1.66 14.40 -8.32
CA ARG A 40 -0.77 15.49 -8.69
C ARG A 40 -0.89 16.61 -7.66
N THR A 41 0.26 17.12 -7.20
CA THR A 41 0.32 18.20 -6.23
C THR A 41 1.20 19.33 -6.72
N ASP A 42 1.12 20.48 -6.04
CA ASP A 42 2.06 21.57 -6.24
C ASP A 42 3.48 21.09 -5.89
N GLU A 43 4.46 21.52 -6.67
CA GLU A 43 5.85 21.12 -6.47
C GLU A 43 6.48 21.68 -5.19
N THR A 44 5.88 22.71 -4.61
CA THR A 44 6.36 23.34 -3.38
C THR A 44 5.79 22.72 -2.11
N VAL A 45 4.98 21.67 -2.23
CA VAL A 45 4.38 20.99 -1.09
C VAL A 45 5.48 20.49 -0.14
N THR A 46 5.31 20.74 1.16
CA THR A 46 6.21 20.23 2.20
C THR A 46 5.82 18.81 2.58
N PHE A 47 6.72 18.10 3.28
CA PHE A 47 6.40 16.76 3.81
C PHE A 47 5.15 16.79 4.68
N GLU A 48 5.04 17.78 5.58
CA GLU A 48 3.87 17.92 6.46
C GLU A 48 2.57 18.13 5.68
N GLU A 49 2.62 19.04 4.68
CA GLU A 49 1.46 19.27 3.80
C GLU A 49 1.08 18.01 3.00
N LEU A 50 2.08 17.24 2.56
CA LEU A 50 1.85 15.98 1.86
C LEU A 50 1.09 15.00 2.76
N LEU A 51 1.49 14.87 4.02
CA LEU A 51 0.81 13.98 4.98
C LEU A 51 -0.64 14.38 5.19
N VAL A 52 -0.93 15.68 5.26
CA VAL A 52 -2.30 16.18 5.35
C VAL A 52 -3.12 15.76 4.13
N ARG A 53 -2.56 15.89 2.94
CA ARG A 53 -3.23 15.47 1.70
C ARG A 53 -3.45 13.96 1.64
N VAL A 54 -2.51 13.18 2.15
CA VAL A 54 -2.70 11.72 2.27
C VAL A 54 -3.90 11.40 3.16
N GLY A 55 -3.99 12.02 4.33
CA GLY A 55 -5.11 11.82 5.25
C GLY A 55 -6.44 12.22 4.64
N GLU A 56 -6.50 13.40 4.04
CA GLU A 56 -7.72 13.91 3.39
C GLU A 56 -8.20 13.02 2.23
N GLY A 57 -7.25 12.44 1.48
CA GLY A 57 -7.56 11.55 0.37
C GLY A 57 -8.10 10.19 0.79
N GLN A 58 -7.83 9.76 2.02
CA GLN A 58 -8.22 8.44 2.50
C GLN A 58 -9.56 8.44 3.26
N THR A 59 -9.91 9.53 3.94
CA THR A 59 -11.09 9.57 4.79
C THR A 59 -11.57 11.00 4.97
N PRO A 60 -12.90 11.23 5.05
CA PRO A 60 -13.44 12.55 5.37
C PRO A 60 -13.42 12.87 6.88
N TYR A 61 -13.10 11.88 7.73
CA TYR A 61 -13.16 12.02 9.17
C TYR A 61 -11.85 12.56 9.74
N ALA A 62 -11.91 13.70 10.42
CA ALA A 62 -10.73 14.39 10.94
C ALA A 62 -9.91 13.55 11.92
N ASP A 63 -10.56 12.76 12.77
CA ASP A 63 -9.89 11.87 13.72
C ASP A 63 -9.08 10.77 13.01
N ARG A 64 -9.62 10.19 11.94
CA ARG A 64 -8.93 9.18 11.14
C ARG A 64 -7.79 9.79 10.32
N GLN A 65 -7.99 10.97 9.76
CA GLN A 65 -6.92 11.71 9.09
C GLN A 65 -5.73 11.92 10.02
N LYS A 66 -6.00 12.31 11.27
CA LYS A 66 -4.97 12.50 12.29
C LYS A 66 -4.23 11.20 12.60
N MET A 67 -4.94 10.08 12.72
CA MET A 67 -4.32 8.77 12.92
C MET A 67 -3.33 8.41 11.81
N ILE A 68 -3.70 8.67 10.55
CA ILE A 68 -2.83 8.44 9.39
C ILE A 68 -1.59 9.32 9.45
N ILE A 69 -1.78 10.62 9.67
CA ILE A 69 -0.69 11.61 9.73
C ILE A 69 0.28 11.26 10.86
N ASP A 70 -0.24 10.99 12.05
CA ASP A 70 0.59 10.66 13.22
C ASP A 70 1.36 9.36 13.02
N ALA A 71 0.76 8.35 12.40
CA ALA A 71 1.43 7.09 12.11
C ALA A 71 2.60 7.27 11.12
N LEU A 72 2.40 8.05 10.06
CA LEU A 72 3.44 8.32 9.07
C LEU A 72 4.57 9.17 9.66
N LYS A 73 4.25 10.17 10.48
CA LYS A 73 5.26 10.96 11.21
C LYS A 73 6.09 10.09 12.14
N ARG A 74 5.43 9.23 12.90
CA ARG A 74 6.12 8.33 13.84
C ARG A 74 7.05 7.37 13.10
N ARG A 75 6.61 6.84 11.97
CA ARG A 75 7.44 5.95 11.17
C ARG A 75 8.70 6.65 10.66
N GLU A 76 8.61 7.91 10.25
CA GLU A 76 9.76 8.69 9.78
C GLU A 76 10.80 8.90 10.88
N THR A 77 10.39 9.00 12.14
CA THR A 77 11.33 9.13 13.28
C THR A 77 12.16 7.88 13.50
N MET A 78 11.73 6.72 12.99
CA MET A 78 12.42 5.43 13.15
C MET A 78 13.50 5.19 12.08
N GLY A 79 13.57 6.05 11.08
CA GLY A 79 14.49 5.94 9.97
C GLY A 79 13.89 6.56 8.71
N SER A 80 14.72 7.23 7.91
CA SER A 80 14.23 7.94 6.74
C SER A 80 13.61 6.98 5.72
N GLN A 81 12.45 7.37 5.22
CA GLN A 81 11.74 6.69 4.15
C GLN A 81 12.00 7.34 2.77
N PHE A 82 12.92 8.29 2.74
CA PHE A 82 13.32 8.99 1.52
C PHE A 82 14.54 8.34 0.89
N PHE A 83 14.46 8.08 -0.41
CA PHE A 83 15.53 7.49 -1.21
C PHE A 83 15.89 8.45 -2.35
N PRO A 84 16.60 9.56 -2.04
CA PRO A 84 16.88 10.59 -3.04
C PRO A 84 17.74 10.08 -4.20
N ASP A 85 18.61 9.10 -3.98
CA ASP A 85 19.41 8.49 -5.04
C ASP A 85 18.56 7.77 -6.10
N PHE A 86 17.36 7.36 -5.73
CA PHE A 86 16.38 6.72 -6.62
C PHE A 86 15.19 7.64 -6.91
N SER A 87 15.22 8.87 -6.40
CA SER A 87 14.22 9.92 -6.62
C SER A 87 12.81 9.59 -6.11
N PHE A 88 12.67 8.70 -5.13
CA PHE A 88 11.36 8.41 -4.55
C PHE A 88 11.41 8.36 -3.02
N ALA A 89 10.23 8.53 -2.42
CA ALA A 89 9.98 8.23 -1.02
C ALA A 89 8.97 7.08 -0.95
N LEU A 90 9.17 6.17 0.01
CA LEU A 90 8.25 5.09 0.29
C LEU A 90 7.72 5.28 1.72
N LEU A 91 6.59 5.98 1.82
CA LEU A 91 5.96 6.30 3.10
C LEU A 91 4.99 5.19 3.45
N HIS A 92 5.24 4.50 4.56
CA HIS A 92 4.41 3.39 4.95
C HIS A 92 4.15 3.39 6.45
N ALA A 93 2.96 2.98 6.83
CA ALA A 93 2.59 2.86 8.23
C ALA A 93 1.40 1.91 8.41
N ARG A 94 1.31 1.37 9.61
CA ARG A 94 0.14 0.65 10.09
C ARG A 94 -0.68 1.62 10.92
N THR A 95 -1.99 1.71 10.64
CA THR A 95 -2.86 2.67 11.31
C THR A 95 -4.31 2.22 11.32
N ALA A 96 -5.00 2.53 12.42
CA ALA A 96 -6.46 2.35 12.52
C ALA A 96 -7.24 3.39 11.69
N GLY A 97 -6.55 4.37 11.10
CA GLY A 97 -7.17 5.37 10.24
C GLY A 97 -7.65 4.85 8.90
N VAL A 98 -7.21 3.64 8.49
CA VAL A 98 -7.68 2.98 7.27
C VAL A 98 -8.28 1.62 7.62
N ALA A 99 -9.31 1.23 6.88
CA ALA A 99 -9.97 -0.07 7.06
C ALA A 99 -9.40 -1.15 6.12
N ARG A 100 -8.68 -0.75 5.08
CA ARG A 100 -8.13 -1.64 4.05
C ARG A 100 -6.74 -1.17 3.62
N PRO A 101 -5.90 -2.07 3.06
CA PRO A 101 -4.61 -1.69 2.52
C PRO A 101 -4.72 -0.61 1.45
N VAL A 102 -3.78 0.32 1.45
CA VAL A 102 -3.76 1.46 0.52
C VAL A 102 -2.43 1.50 -0.21
N PHE A 103 -2.50 1.75 -1.51
CA PHE A 103 -1.35 2.07 -2.35
C PHE A 103 -1.70 3.31 -3.18
N THR A 104 -0.98 4.40 -2.99
CA THR A 104 -1.22 5.68 -3.66
C THR A 104 0.11 6.32 -4.02
N VAL A 105 0.14 7.08 -5.11
CA VAL A 105 1.34 7.80 -5.55
C VAL A 105 1.03 9.28 -5.65
N PHE A 106 1.91 10.11 -5.06
CA PHE A 106 1.87 11.56 -5.17
C PHE A 106 3.04 12.05 -6.00
N LYS A 107 2.77 12.87 -7.00
CA LYS A 107 3.80 13.46 -7.87
C LYS A 107 3.55 14.96 -8.05
N PRO A 108 4.59 15.76 -8.30
CA PRO A 108 4.40 17.15 -8.69
C PRO A 108 3.62 17.27 -10.00
N GLU A 109 2.78 18.27 -10.12
CA GLU A 109 2.01 18.57 -11.34
C GLU A 109 2.90 18.77 -12.56
N THR A 110 4.09 19.31 -12.36
CA THR A 110 5.06 19.58 -13.42
C THR A 110 5.75 18.33 -13.98
N GLY A 111 5.54 17.16 -13.34
CA GLY A 111 6.24 15.92 -13.69
C GLY A 111 7.72 15.92 -13.33
N LYS A 112 8.20 16.96 -12.62
CA LYS A 112 9.58 17.08 -12.15
C LYS A 112 9.70 16.63 -10.69
N GLN A 113 10.67 17.12 -9.97
CA GLN A 113 10.86 16.83 -8.55
C GLN A 113 10.15 17.86 -7.66
N PHE A 114 9.87 17.48 -6.43
CA PHE A 114 9.44 18.41 -5.40
C PHE A 114 10.56 19.42 -5.10
N LEU A 115 10.18 20.67 -4.83
CA LEU A 115 11.11 21.79 -4.61
C LEU A 115 11.31 22.15 -3.14
N SER A 116 10.42 21.71 -2.24
CA SER A 116 10.59 21.99 -0.81
C SER A 116 11.86 21.31 -0.26
N PRO A 117 12.56 21.91 0.70
CA PRO A 117 13.83 21.38 1.22
C PRO A 117 13.70 19.97 1.80
N ASP A 118 12.59 19.67 2.48
CA ASP A 118 12.34 18.37 3.09
C ASP A 118 11.92 17.28 2.08
N MET A 119 11.61 17.68 0.85
CA MET A 119 11.23 16.76 -0.25
C MET A 119 12.25 16.81 -1.41
N LYS A 120 13.40 17.42 -1.19
CA LYS A 120 14.41 17.63 -2.23
C LYS A 120 14.89 16.30 -2.83
N GLY A 121 14.95 16.26 -4.17
CA GLY A 121 15.39 15.07 -4.91
C GLY A 121 14.31 14.03 -5.13
N ILE A 122 13.10 14.26 -4.64
CA ILE A 122 11.99 13.31 -4.76
C ILE A 122 11.11 13.68 -5.95
N ARG A 123 10.86 12.71 -6.82
CA ARG A 123 9.98 12.83 -7.98
C ARG A 123 8.64 12.14 -7.78
N ALA A 124 8.59 11.18 -6.86
CA ALA A 124 7.35 10.47 -6.52
C ALA A 124 7.38 10.07 -5.05
N ALA A 125 6.28 10.29 -4.35
CA ALA A 125 6.05 9.78 -3.01
C ALA A 125 5.03 8.64 -3.10
N ILE A 126 5.47 7.44 -2.74
CA ILE A 126 4.66 6.22 -2.75
C ILE A 126 4.14 6.00 -1.33
N ILE A 127 2.83 5.85 -1.19
CA ILE A 127 2.17 5.72 0.10
C ILE A 127 1.60 4.31 0.21
N MET A 128 2.00 3.60 1.26
CA MET A 128 1.45 2.29 1.61
C MET A 128 0.92 2.33 3.04
N LEU A 129 -0.37 2.14 3.21
CA LEU A 129 -1.01 2.10 4.52
C LEU A 129 -1.65 0.74 4.75
N MET A 130 -1.52 0.24 5.98
CA MET A 130 -2.11 -1.02 6.42
C MET A 130 -3.03 -0.80 7.61
N PRO A 131 -4.20 -1.47 7.66
CA PRO A 131 -5.02 -1.44 8.86
C PRO A 131 -4.35 -2.16 10.03
N GLU A 132 -4.71 -1.77 11.24
CA GLU A 132 -4.20 -2.39 12.49
C GLU A 132 -4.97 -3.64 12.91
N GLU A 133 -6.11 -3.91 12.29
CA GLU A 133 -7.04 -4.96 12.68
C GLU A 133 -6.61 -6.36 12.19
N GLU A 134 -7.56 -7.30 12.19
CA GLU A 134 -7.37 -8.68 11.74
C GLU A 134 -6.66 -8.76 10.38
N HIS A 135 -5.98 -9.87 10.12
CA HIS A 135 -5.23 -10.13 8.88
C HIS A 135 -4.03 -9.20 8.63
N VAL A 136 -3.44 -8.68 9.69
CA VAL A 136 -2.25 -7.81 9.61
C VAL A 136 -1.12 -8.46 8.82
N ASN A 137 -0.86 -9.75 9.05
CA ASN A 137 0.23 -10.47 8.39
C ASN A 137 -0.01 -10.63 6.89
N GLU A 138 -1.25 -10.91 6.47
CA GLU A 138 -1.62 -11.05 5.07
C GLU A 138 -1.48 -9.72 4.32
N ASN A 139 -1.96 -8.64 4.92
CA ASN A 139 -1.83 -7.30 4.34
C ASN A 139 -0.37 -6.85 4.27
N ALA A 140 0.41 -7.10 5.32
CA ALA A 140 1.83 -6.81 5.35
C ALA A 140 2.60 -7.59 4.28
N SER A 141 2.27 -8.86 4.09
CA SER A 141 2.87 -9.71 3.06
C SER A 141 2.60 -9.17 1.65
N MET A 142 1.37 -8.75 1.38
CA MET A 142 0.99 -8.17 0.09
C MET A 142 1.73 -6.87 -0.21
N LEU A 143 1.75 -5.93 0.73
CA LEU A 143 2.46 -4.66 0.56
C LEU A 143 3.97 -4.86 0.54
N GLY A 144 4.50 -5.81 1.31
CA GLY A 144 5.91 -6.22 1.27
C GLY A 144 6.32 -6.74 -0.10
N TYR A 145 5.45 -7.54 -0.74
CA TYR A 145 5.68 -8.01 -2.10
C TYR A 145 5.78 -6.85 -3.09
N LEU A 146 4.88 -5.86 -3.00
CA LEU A 146 4.94 -4.68 -3.86
C LEU A 146 6.21 -3.84 -3.60
N SER A 147 6.61 -3.68 -2.34
CA SER A 147 7.86 -2.99 -1.98
C SER A 147 9.07 -3.66 -2.59
N GLN A 148 9.11 -5.00 -2.55
CA GLN A 148 10.18 -5.79 -3.16
C GLN A 148 10.22 -5.58 -4.68
N LYS A 149 9.07 -5.50 -5.34
CA LYS A 149 8.99 -5.23 -6.77
C LYS A 149 9.52 -3.84 -7.15
N LEU A 150 9.34 -2.84 -6.29
CA LEU A 150 9.93 -1.51 -6.50
C LEU A 150 11.45 -1.55 -6.60
N VAL A 151 12.08 -2.43 -5.83
CA VAL A 151 13.55 -2.58 -5.80
C VAL A 151 14.06 -3.48 -6.92
N GLU A 152 13.37 -4.59 -7.20
CA GLU A 152 13.82 -5.62 -8.13
C GLU A 152 13.45 -5.36 -9.59
N GLU A 153 12.36 -4.67 -9.84
CA GLU A 153 11.80 -4.48 -11.18
C GLU A 153 11.91 -3.02 -11.61
N ASP A 154 12.84 -2.70 -12.47
CA ASP A 154 13.02 -1.35 -13.03
C ASP A 154 11.74 -0.82 -13.67
N GLU A 155 10.96 -1.69 -14.31
CA GLU A 155 9.70 -1.34 -14.94
C GLU A 155 8.72 -0.70 -13.98
N PHE A 156 8.65 -1.20 -12.72
CA PHE A 156 7.68 -0.68 -11.73
C PHE A 156 7.97 0.78 -11.39
N LEU A 157 9.19 1.07 -10.98
CA LEU A 157 9.58 2.44 -10.61
C LEU A 157 9.53 3.38 -11.82
N ASN A 158 9.98 2.92 -12.99
CA ASN A 158 9.92 3.71 -14.21
C ASN A 158 8.48 4.06 -14.59
N THR A 159 7.56 3.12 -14.48
CA THR A 159 6.13 3.36 -14.75
C THR A 159 5.54 4.34 -13.76
N ILE A 160 5.90 4.25 -12.47
CA ILE A 160 5.48 5.22 -11.46
C ILE A 160 6.00 6.63 -11.81
N MET A 161 7.24 6.73 -12.26
CA MET A 161 7.86 8.03 -12.57
C MET A 161 7.31 8.68 -13.84
N THR A 162 7.00 7.90 -14.87
CA THR A 162 6.66 8.41 -16.19
C THR A 162 5.24 8.13 -16.66
N GLY A 163 4.56 7.15 -16.05
CA GLY A 163 3.22 6.72 -16.47
C GLY A 163 2.10 7.54 -15.86
N GLU A 164 0.93 7.35 -16.42
CA GLU A 164 -0.32 7.89 -15.92
C GLU A 164 -0.98 6.88 -14.96
N GLU A 165 -2.08 7.29 -14.33
CA GLU A 165 -2.78 6.47 -13.33
C GLU A 165 -3.11 5.06 -13.83
N GLU A 166 -3.63 4.96 -15.05
CA GLU A 166 -4.02 3.66 -15.61
C GLU A 166 -2.83 2.76 -15.95
N ASP A 167 -1.68 3.35 -16.31
CA ASP A 167 -0.45 2.59 -16.55
C ASP A 167 0.03 1.93 -15.26
N ILE A 168 0.01 2.68 -14.16
CA ILE A 168 0.43 2.19 -12.85
C ILE A 168 -0.59 1.16 -12.33
N ARG A 169 -1.89 1.43 -12.47
CA ARG A 169 -2.94 0.48 -12.06
C ARG A 169 -2.81 -0.85 -12.79
N GLY A 170 -2.55 -0.82 -14.08
CA GLY A 170 -2.34 -2.02 -14.89
C GLY A 170 -1.16 -2.85 -14.41
N LEU A 171 -0.07 -2.18 -14.05
CA LEU A 171 1.12 -2.85 -13.54
C LEU A 171 0.91 -3.42 -12.13
N LEU A 172 0.22 -2.68 -11.25
CA LEU A 172 -0.21 -3.18 -9.95
C LEU A 172 -1.05 -4.45 -10.11
N SER A 173 -2.01 -4.42 -11.02
CA SER A 173 -2.87 -5.57 -11.32
C SER A 173 -2.04 -6.78 -11.75
N ARG A 174 -1.04 -6.58 -12.60
CA ARG A 174 -0.15 -7.64 -13.08
C ARG A 174 0.66 -8.26 -11.93
N TYR A 175 1.26 -7.43 -11.08
CA TYR A 175 2.04 -7.91 -9.94
C TYR A 175 1.16 -8.60 -8.89
N LEU A 176 0.00 -8.05 -8.59
CA LEU A 176 -0.90 -8.63 -7.60
C LEU A 176 -1.56 -9.92 -8.09
N LYS A 177 -1.74 -10.08 -9.40
CA LYS A 177 -2.14 -11.36 -9.98
C LYS A 177 -1.10 -12.44 -9.72
N LYS A 178 0.18 -12.13 -9.92
CA LYS A 178 1.27 -13.07 -9.61
C LYS A 178 1.33 -13.39 -8.12
N TYR A 179 1.17 -12.39 -7.28
CA TYR A 179 1.12 -12.59 -5.83
C TYR A 179 -0.03 -13.50 -5.42
N PHE A 180 -1.22 -13.26 -5.95
CA PHE A 180 -2.42 -14.06 -5.66
C PHE A 180 -2.25 -15.51 -6.11
N ASN A 181 -1.67 -15.74 -7.28
CA ASN A 181 -1.41 -17.10 -7.76
C ASN A 181 -0.44 -17.84 -6.83
N ARG A 182 0.61 -17.18 -6.35
CA ARG A 182 1.53 -17.77 -5.36
C ARG A 182 0.81 -18.07 -4.04
N TYR A 183 -0.06 -17.18 -3.62
CA TYR A 183 -0.86 -17.37 -2.41
C TYR A 183 -1.75 -18.61 -2.53
N LEU A 184 -2.40 -18.80 -3.68
CA LEU A 184 -3.23 -19.99 -3.94
C LEU A 184 -2.40 -21.28 -3.89
N ASP A 185 -1.17 -21.27 -4.37
CA ASP A 185 -0.30 -22.44 -4.38
C ASP A 185 0.16 -22.88 -2.98
N LYS A 186 0.03 -22.01 -1.99
CA LYS A 186 0.48 -22.26 -0.61
C LYS A 186 -0.61 -22.81 0.31
N ILE A 187 -1.86 -22.78 -0.11
CA ILE A 187 -3.01 -23.21 0.71
C ILE A 187 -3.50 -24.60 0.37
#